data_340fc0e6fdc5ac8167e8a3d757a12bfd
#
_entry.id   340fc0e6fdc5ac8167e8a3d757a12bfd
#
_cell.length_a   1.000
_cell.length_b   1.000
_cell.length_c   1.000
_cell.angle_alpha   90.00
_cell.angle_beta   90.00
_cell.angle_gamma   90.00
#
_symmetry.space_group_name_H-M   'P 1'
#
loop_
_entity.id
_entity.type
_entity.pdbx_description
1 polymer ?
#
loop_
_entity_poly.entity_id
_entity_poly.type
_entity_poly.pdbx_seq_one_letter_code
_entity_poly.pdbx_strand_id
1 'polypeptide(L)'
;MLDALLAEARLRWALDPGAGLQIVAGERLIEAPIEPSRPVLIVPAAALGADADASPSPLPGRHGPRGRDAIAVLRRLYPADHPVGRFGAAEGSTVGALAPGDLAAPLYLRPVEPELASAGPWAMPYISDRLRRPDGCPWDREQTHESLRHHLLEEAYEVYDALAAGATPALAGELGDLWLQIVLHAQLAAEEGVFDLADVQAAIATKIVRRHPHVFGEAEARTAGDVSRQWERIKAVERAAEVAAGDTPAAAGDTPAKGALDGISPSMPALAASQEMQERAANLGYDWPSLEGVLEKIGEELEELRSASTADERSEEFGDLLMVLVNVARKLGIETEAALRAANDKFRRRFASVERQAAERGVALRDLDFTALDELWDRAKEEARG
;
A
#
# COMPACT_ATOMS: atom_id res chain seq x y z
N MET A 1 -23.02 22.28 31.34
CA MET A 1 -21.61 22.61 31.04
C MET A 1 -21.39 22.75 29.54
N LEU A 2 -21.75 21.79 28.69
CA LEU A 2 -21.55 21.82 27.25
C LEU A 2 -22.20 23.05 26.59
N ASP A 3 -23.45 23.40 26.94
CA ASP A 3 -24.13 24.57 26.38
C ASP A 3 -23.40 25.88 26.65
N ALA A 4 -22.77 26.01 27.83
CA ALA A 4 -21.97 27.18 28.18
C ALA A 4 -20.70 27.27 27.33
N LEU A 5 -20.03 26.13 27.08
CA LEU A 5 -18.86 26.05 26.19
C LEU A 5 -19.22 26.39 24.74
N LEU A 6 -20.35 25.89 24.26
CA LEU A 6 -20.86 26.21 22.92
C LEU A 6 -21.20 27.70 22.78
N ALA A 7 -21.83 28.27 23.79
CA ALA A 7 -22.16 29.70 23.80
C ALA A 7 -20.88 30.58 23.80
N GLU A 8 -19.88 30.22 24.61
CA GLU A 8 -18.60 30.93 24.63
C GLU A 8 -17.84 30.78 23.31
N ALA A 9 -17.80 29.57 22.73
CA ALA A 9 -17.15 29.31 21.47
C ALA A 9 -17.76 30.09 20.29
N ARG A 10 -19.09 30.21 20.27
CA ARG A 10 -19.81 31.06 19.30
C ARG A 10 -19.41 32.53 19.42
N LEU A 11 -19.36 33.05 20.65
CA LEU A 11 -19.04 34.46 20.88
C LEU A 11 -17.56 34.78 20.60
N ARG A 12 -16.64 33.94 21.08
CA ARG A 12 -15.19 34.23 21.01
C ARG A 12 -14.55 33.83 19.73
N TRP A 13 -15.02 32.76 19.11
CA TRP A 13 -14.32 32.11 17.97
C TRP A 13 -15.23 31.92 16.75
N ALA A 14 -16.43 32.49 16.75
CA ALA A 14 -17.40 32.40 15.65
C ALA A 14 -17.73 30.94 15.28
N LEU A 15 -17.82 30.04 16.29
CA LEU A 15 -18.20 28.65 16.04
C LEU A 15 -19.54 28.59 15.31
N ASP A 16 -19.57 27.93 14.17
CA ASP A 16 -20.79 27.50 13.50
C ASP A 16 -21.02 25.99 13.76
N PRO A 17 -21.99 25.61 14.61
CA PRO A 17 -22.31 24.20 14.82
C PRO A 17 -22.85 23.51 13.57
N GLY A 18 -23.43 24.27 12.62
CA GLY A 18 -23.91 23.74 11.33
C GLY A 18 -22.79 23.23 10.43
N ALA A 19 -21.55 23.66 10.68
CA ALA A 19 -20.36 23.17 9.98
C ALA A 19 -19.93 21.74 10.41
N GLY A 20 -20.72 21.04 11.22
CA GLY A 20 -20.43 19.66 11.65
C GLY A 20 -19.46 19.58 12.82
N LEU A 21 -19.77 20.27 13.94
CA LEU A 21 -18.96 20.25 15.16
C LEU A 21 -18.69 18.85 15.66
N GLN A 22 -17.42 18.56 15.91
CA GLN A 22 -16.95 17.35 16.59
C GLN A 22 -16.70 17.65 18.07
N ILE A 23 -17.18 16.78 18.97
CA ILE A 23 -16.92 16.87 20.40
C ILE A 23 -16.17 15.62 20.81
N VAL A 24 -14.96 15.78 21.35
CA VAL A 24 -14.05 14.70 21.65
C VAL A 24 -13.56 14.81 23.09
N ALA A 25 -13.56 13.69 23.81
CA ALA A 25 -12.91 13.63 25.10
C ALA A 25 -11.39 13.70 24.95
N GLY A 26 -10.73 14.56 25.72
CA GLY A 26 -9.27 14.74 25.65
C GLY A 26 -8.50 13.44 25.89
N GLU A 27 -8.98 12.60 26.78
CA GLU A 27 -8.45 11.30 27.12
C GLU A 27 -8.60 10.27 25.97
N ARG A 28 -9.54 10.53 25.04
CA ARG A 28 -9.83 9.66 23.89
C ARG A 28 -9.33 10.20 22.56
N LEU A 29 -8.54 11.25 22.55
CA LEU A 29 -8.00 11.83 21.32
C LEU A 29 -7.22 10.85 20.45
N ILE A 30 -6.53 9.88 21.07
CA ILE A 30 -5.76 8.84 20.36
C ILE A 30 -6.69 7.93 19.53
N GLU A 31 -7.93 7.80 19.96
CA GLU A 31 -8.93 6.87 19.40
C GLU A 31 -9.96 7.57 18.52
N ALA A 32 -10.12 8.88 18.69
CA ALA A 32 -11.15 9.64 17.98
C ALA A 32 -10.76 9.86 16.51
N PRO A 33 -11.65 9.60 15.55
CA PRO A 33 -11.47 9.94 14.15
C PRO A 33 -11.71 11.43 13.95
N ILE A 34 -10.68 12.26 14.23
CA ILE A 34 -10.79 13.71 14.08
C ILE A 34 -10.66 14.09 12.61
N GLU A 35 -11.60 14.88 12.13
CA GLU A 35 -11.61 15.54 10.84
C GLU A 35 -11.24 17.02 11.02
N PRO A 36 -10.00 17.44 10.66
CA PRO A 36 -9.52 18.79 10.94
C PRO A 36 -10.22 19.90 10.15
N SER A 37 -10.86 19.57 9.04
CA SER A 37 -11.65 20.52 8.25
C SER A 37 -12.97 20.94 8.91
N ARG A 38 -13.29 20.36 10.09
CA ARG A 38 -14.46 20.68 10.89
C ARG A 38 -14.07 21.21 12.25
N PRO A 39 -14.88 22.08 12.87
CA PRO A 39 -14.60 22.56 14.22
C PRO A 39 -14.54 21.40 15.22
N VAL A 40 -13.57 21.45 16.13
CA VAL A 40 -13.38 20.43 17.17
C VAL A 40 -13.41 21.07 18.54
N LEU A 41 -14.28 20.56 19.42
CA LEU A 41 -14.32 20.88 20.84
C LEU A 41 -13.76 19.70 21.63
N ILE A 42 -12.59 19.88 22.23
CA ILE A 42 -11.98 18.89 23.11
C ILE A 42 -12.40 19.22 24.53
N VAL A 43 -12.93 18.25 25.25
CA VAL A 43 -13.37 18.41 26.61
C VAL A 43 -12.88 17.26 27.49
N PRO A 44 -12.69 17.45 28.80
CA PRO A 44 -12.44 16.32 29.69
C PRO A 44 -13.58 15.29 29.64
N ALA A 45 -13.27 13.99 29.74
CA ALA A 45 -14.29 12.91 29.66
C ALA A 45 -15.41 13.08 30.69
N ALA A 46 -15.10 13.52 31.91
CA ALA A 46 -16.05 13.84 32.95
C ALA A 46 -17.10 14.89 32.51
N ALA A 47 -16.76 15.77 31.58
CA ALA A 47 -17.66 16.77 31.03
C ALA A 47 -18.74 16.17 30.13
N LEU A 48 -18.51 14.99 29.59
CA LEU A 48 -19.40 14.24 28.72
C LEU A 48 -20.20 13.16 29.50
N GLY A 49 -19.99 13.04 30.81
CA GLY A 49 -20.61 11.97 31.62
C GLY A 49 -20.06 10.58 31.27
N ALA A 50 -18.87 10.52 30.67
CA ALA A 50 -18.21 9.27 30.29
C ALA A 50 -17.25 8.84 31.40
N ASP A 51 -17.22 7.51 31.71
CA ASP A 51 -16.21 6.94 32.58
C ASP A 51 -14.84 7.05 31.90
N ALA A 52 -13.89 7.70 32.58
CA ALA A 52 -12.51 7.83 32.10
C ALA A 52 -11.77 6.47 32.02
N ASP A 53 -12.25 5.48 32.79
CA ASP A 53 -11.67 4.13 32.87
C ASP A 53 -12.17 3.12 31.81
N ALA A 54 -13.20 3.47 31.03
CA ALA A 54 -13.56 2.63 29.89
C ALA A 54 -12.49 2.74 28.81
N SER A 55 -11.55 1.80 28.81
CA SER A 55 -10.51 1.70 27.78
C SER A 55 -11.11 1.16 26.48
N PRO A 56 -11.43 1.99 25.48
CA PRO A 56 -11.75 1.50 24.15
C PRO A 56 -10.47 1.06 23.43
N SER A 57 -10.63 0.16 22.48
CA SER A 57 -9.50 -0.24 21.62
C SER A 57 -9.03 0.95 20.80
N PRO A 58 -7.72 1.26 20.79
CA PRO A 58 -7.18 2.34 19.98
C PRO A 58 -7.46 2.11 18.49
N LEU A 59 -7.71 3.20 17.76
CA LEU A 59 -7.90 3.12 16.31
C LEU A 59 -6.70 2.46 15.63
N PRO A 60 -6.93 1.59 14.62
CA PRO A 60 -5.87 0.97 13.85
C PRO A 60 -4.90 2.00 13.27
N GLY A 61 -3.61 1.69 13.27
CA GLY A 61 -2.56 2.58 12.76
C GLY A 61 -2.03 3.63 13.75
N ARG A 62 -2.59 3.74 14.95
CA ARG A 62 -2.12 4.66 16.00
C ARG A 62 -1.31 3.98 17.12
N HIS A 63 -0.86 2.74 16.91
CA HIS A 63 -0.17 1.92 17.91
C HIS A 63 1.33 2.21 18.08
N GLY A 64 1.94 3.08 17.27
CA GLY A 64 3.35 3.45 17.39
C GLY A 64 3.62 4.40 18.55
N PRO A 65 4.90 4.62 18.92
CA PRO A 65 5.31 5.57 19.96
C PRO A 65 4.76 6.99 19.71
N ARG A 66 4.60 7.38 18.44
CA ARG A 66 4.03 8.67 18.02
C ARG A 66 2.50 8.73 18.13
N GLY A 67 1.81 7.59 18.21
CA GLY A 67 0.34 7.53 18.29
C GLY A 67 -0.21 7.46 19.70
N ARG A 68 0.65 7.31 20.73
CA ARG A 68 0.22 7.21 22.15
C ARG A 68 0.13 8.55 22.86
N ASP A 69 0.64 9.62 22.28
CA ASP A 69 0.53 10.97 22.81
C ASP A 69 -0.63 11.71 22.12
N ALA A 70 -1.65 12.06 22.89
CA ALA A 70 -2.81 12.79 22.39
C ALA A 70 -2.44 14.13 21.71
N ILE A 71 -1.44 14.84 22.24
CA ILE A 71 -0.94 16.07 21.64
C ILE A 71 -0.23 15.79 20.30
N ALA A 72 0.49 14.68 20.20
CA ALA A 72 1.12 14.28 18.93
C ALA A 72 0.09 14.01 17.82
N VAL A 73 -1.12 13.53 18.17
CA VAL A 73 -2.23 13.39 17.20
C VAL A 73 -2.62 14.76 16.65
N LEU A 74 -2.83 15.76 17.52
CA LEU A 74 -3.19 17.11 17.09
C LEU A 74 -2.08 17.74 16.23
N ARG A 75 -0.82 17.60 16.63
CA ARG A 75 0.34 18.12 15.87
C ARG A 75 0.54 17.46 14.50
N ARG A 76 -0.04 16.29 14.27
CA ARG A 76 -0.06 15.67 12.94
C ARG A 76 -1.20 16.18 12.06
N LEU A 77 -2.33 16.51 12.67
CA LEU A 77 -3.55 16.88 11.96
C LEU A 77 -3.63 18.38 11.68
N TYR A 78 -2.97 19.21 12.47
CA TYR A 78 -3.03 20.67 12.38
C TYR A 78 -1.64 21.27 12.23
N PRO A 79 -1.50 22.40 11.50
CA PRO A 79 -0.28 23.20 11.50
C PRO A 79 0.16 23.59 12.92
N ALA A 80 1.47 23.73 13.15
CA ALA A 80 1.98 24.03 14.47
C ALA A 80 1.54 25.40 15.00
N ASP A 81 1.32 26.36 14.12
CA ASP A 81 0.84 27.72 14.40
C ASP A 81 -0.69 27.84 14.44
N HIS A 82 -1.42 26.72 14.17
CA HIS A 82 -2.87 26.73 14.18
C HIS A 82 -3.43 27.17 15.54
N PRO A 83 -4.34 28.16 15.58
CA PRO A 83 -4.81 28.71 16.83
C PRO A 83 -5.71 27.77 17.61
N VAL A 84 -5.48 27.69 18.89
CA VAL A 84 -6.27 26.92 19.87
C VAL A 84 -6.98 27.87 20.82
N GLY A 85 -8.31 27.81 20.87
CA GLY A 85 -9.11 28.50 21.85
C GLY A 85 -9.06 27.81 23.21
N ARG A 86 -8.71 28.54 24.26
CA ARG A 86 -8.72 28.05 25.63
C ARG A 86 -9.89 28.67 26.37
N PHE A 87 -10.78 27.84 26.90
CA PHE A 87 -11.90 28.30 27.73
C PHE A 87 -11.41 28.81 29.09
N GLY A 88 -11.97 29.92 29.54
CA GLY A 88 -11.58 30.55 30.81
C GLY A 88 -10.23 31.27 30.79
N ALA A 89 -9.52 31.32 29.66
CA ALA A 89 -8.29 32.08 29.49
C ALA A 89 -8.50 33.30 28.57
N ALA A 90 -7.79 34.40 28.84
CA ALA A 90 -7.88 35.61 28.01
C ALA A 90 -7.17 35.44 26.66
N GLU A 91 -6.04 34.73 26.64
CA GLU A 91 -5.23 34.48 25.46
C GLU A 91 -5.39 33.04 24.94
N GLY A 92 -5.34 32.90 23.62
CA GLY A 92 -5.29 31.61 22.94
C GLY A 92 -3.90 30.98 23.03
N SER A 93 -3.77 29.82 22.41
CA SER A 93 -2.51 29.10 22.25
C SER A 93 -2.40 28.65 20.80
N THR A 94 -1.34 27.92 20.46
CA THR A 94 -1.21 27.23 19.17
C THR A 94 -1.06 25.73 19.40
N VAL A 95 -1.35 24.92 18.36
CA VAL A 95 -1.22 23.46 18.45
C VAL A 95 0.23 23.06 18.81
N GLY A 96 1.21 23.77 18.26
CA GLY A 96 2.63 23.53 18.57
C GLY A 96 3.02 23.79 20.03
N ALA A 97 2.32 24.71 20.69
CA ALA A 97 2.57 25.08 22.09
C ALA A 97 1.81 24.23 23.12
N LEU A 98 0.87 23.35 22.69
CA LEU A 98 0.11 22.50 23.59
C LEU A 98 1.02 21.50 24.32
N ALA A 99 0.72 21.28 25.60
CA ALA A 99 1.29 20.23 26.43
C ALA A 99 0.20 19.25 26.91
N PRO A 100 0.53 18.03 27.32
CA PRO A 100 -0.46 17.04 27.78
C PRO A 100 -1.43 17.55 28.88
N GLY A 101 -0.92 18.40 29.79
CA GLY A 101 -1.74 19.01 30.85
C GLY A 101 -2.81 19.97 30.35
N ASP A 102 -2.71 20.49 29.12
CA ASP A 102 -3.73 21.38 28.56
C ASP A 102 -5.04 20.68 28.26
N LEU A 103 -5.01 19.33 28.06
CA LEU A 103 -6.18 18.52 27.81
C LEU A 103 -7.09 18.36 29.05
N ALA A 104 -6.64 18.76 30.23
CA ALA A 104 -7.45 18.80 31.46
C ALA A 104 -8.51 19.91 31.44
N ALA A 105 -8.42 20.85 30.51
CA ALA A 105 -9.39 21.95 30.33
C ALA A 105 -9.97 21.90 28.92
N PRO A 106 -11.18 22.42 28.71
CA PRO A 106 -11.75 22.45 27.36
C PRO A 106 -10.94 23.30 26.41
N LEU A 107 -10.76 22.77 25.18
CA LEU A 107 -10.05 23.42 24.07
C LEU A 107 -10.97 23.46 22.84
N TYR A 108 -10.82 24.51 22.04
CA TYR A 108 -11.49 24.66 20.77
C TYR A 108 -10.46 24.81 19.63
N LEU A 109 -10.60 23.97 18.61
CA LEU A 109 -9.83 24.06 17.37
C LEU A 109 -10.77 24.49 16.25
N ARG A 110 -10.40 25.56 15.55
CA ARG A 110 -11.10 25.99 14.34
C ARG A 110 -10.89 24.99 13.21
N PRO A 111 -11.78 24.96 12.22
CA PRO A 111 -11.51 24.26 10.97
C PRO A 111 -10.21 24.74 10.36
N VAL A 112 -9.49 23.84 9.71
CA VAL A 112 -8.33 24.11 8.88
C VAL A 112 -8.66 23.67 7.46
N GLU A 113 -8.15 24.41 6.47
CA GLU A 113 -8.32 24.02 5.07
C GLU A 113 -7.73 22.62 4.84
N PRO A 114 -8.39 21.71 4.11
CA PRO A 114 -7.98 20.33 3.97
C PRO A 114 -6.55 20.15 3.45
N GLU A 115 -6.05 21.04 2.59
CA GLU A 115 -4.68 21.05 2.09
C GLU A 115 -3.63 21.34 3.18
N LEU A 116 -4.00 22.03 4.23
CA LEU A 116 -3.15 22.29 5.40
C LEU A 116 -3.23 21.17 6.43
N ALA A 117 -4.27 20.34 6.37
CA ALA A 117 -4.47 19.16 7.20
C ALA A 117 -3.95 17.89 6.51
N SER A 118 -2.73 17.92 5.98
CA SER A 118 -2.16 16.90 5.09
C SER A 118 -2.20 15.45 5.62
N ALA A 119 -2.29 15.25 6.94
CA ALA A 119 -2.47 13.94 7.55
C ALA A 119 -3.96 13.59 7.82
N GLY A 120 -4.89 14.43 7.41
CA GLY A 120 -6.33 14.20 7.52
C GLY A 120 -6.83 13.19 6.49
N PRO A 121 -7.89 12.43 6.78
CA PRO A 121 -8.40 11.40 5.87
C PRO A 121 -8.96 11.97 4.56
N TRP A 122 -9.38 13.22 4.57
CA TRP A 122 -9.98 13.91 3.42
C TRP A 122 -9.03 14.83 2.67
N ALA A 123 -7.76 14.95 3.11
CA ALA A 123 -6.79 15.83 2.46
C ALA A 123 -6.56 15.44 1.00
N MET A 124 -6.21 14.20 0.74
CA MET A 124 -5.94 13.73 -0.63
C MET A 124 -7.16 13.74 -1.55
N PRO A 125 -8.36 13.26 -1.13
CA PRO A 125 -9.58 13.42 -1.91
C PRO A 125 -9.89 14.88 -2.27
N TYR A 126 -9.76 15.80 -1.32
CA TYR A 126 -9.95 17.23 -1.58
C TYR A 126 -8.91 17.80 -2.55
N ILE A 127 -7.63 17.47 -2.36
CA ILE A 127 -6.53 17.93 -3.21
C ILE A 127 -6.74 17.43 -4.64
N SER A 128 -7.08 16.16 -4.82
CA SER A 128 -7.34 15.58 -6.14
C SER A 128 -8.51 16.25 -6.86
N ASP A 129 -9.64 16.45 -6.18
CA ASP A 129 -10.77 17.22 -6.71
C ASP A 129 -10.34 18.64 -7.09
N ARG A 130 -9.59 19.32 -6.22
CA ARG A 130 -9.15 20.68 -6.43
C ARG A 130 -8.20 20.83 -7.63
N LEU A 131 -7.31 19.87 -7.86
CA LEU A 131 -6.41 19.84 -9.02
C LEU A 131 -7.17 19.71 -10.33
N ARG A 132 -8.30 19.01 -10.34
CA ARG A 132 -9.07 18.71 -11.54
C ARG A 132 -10.21 19.69 -11.83
N ARG A 133 -10.51 20.63 -10.94
CA ARG A 133 -11.49 21.70 -11.19
C ARG A 133 -11.12 22.59 -12.37
N PRO A 134 -12.07 23.33 -12.97
CA PRO A 134 -11.80 24.21 -14.10
C PRO A 134 -10.67 25.22 -13.90
N ASP A 135 -10.47 25.65 -12.66
CA ASP A 135 -9.41 26.55 -12.20
C ASP A 135 -8.23 25.81 -11.55
N GLY A 136 -8.18 24.48 -11.66
CA GLY A 136 -7.11 23.61 -11.14
C GLY A 136 -5.91 23.51 -12.07
N CYS A 137 -5.14 22.42 -11.92
CA CYS A 137 -3.93 22.19 -12.69
C CYS A 137 -4.26 21.74 -14.13
N PRO A 138 -3.75 22.43 -15.16
CA PRO A 138 -4.00 22.03 -16.56
C PRO A 138 -3.54 20.60 -16.87
N TRP A 139 -2.39 20.18 -16.33
CA TRP A 139 -1.85 18.85 -16.56
C TRP A 139 -2.74 17.75 -15.95
N ASP A 140 -3.16 17.91 -14.69
CA ASP A 140 -4.03 16.94 -14.02
C ASP A 140 -5.39 16.81 -14.71
N ARG A 141 -5.91 17.92 -15.25
CA ARG A 141 -7.20 17.95 -15.98
C ARG A 141 -7.18 17.19 -17.30
N GLU A 142 -6.02 17.08 -17.94
CA GLU A 142 -5.84 16.32 -19.18
C GLU A 142 -5.67 14.80 -18.93
N GLN A 143 -5.44 14.40 -17.68
CA GLN A 143 -5.22 13.00 -17.37
C GLN A 143 -6.49 12.16 -17.52
N THR A 144 -6.30 10.93 -17.96
CA THR A 144 -7.31 9.88 -18.11
C THR A 144 -6.85 8.61 -17.41
N HIS A 145 -7.74 7.65 -17.25
CA HIS A 145 -7.36 6.32 -16.75
C HIS A 145 -6.21 5.68 -17.56
N GLU A 146 -6.21 5.86 -18.87
CA GLU A 146 -5.17 5.31 -19.75
C GLU A 146 -3.85 6.06 -19.62
N SER A 147 -3.87 7.41 -19.55
CA SER A 147 -2.63 8.19 -19.41
C SER A 147 -1.93 7.96 -18.08
N LEU A 148 -2.68 7.72 -17.00
CA LEU A 148 -2.13 7.45 -15.65
C LEU A 148 -1.72 5.99 -15.44
N ARG A 149 -2.08 5.09 -16.34
CA ARG A 149 -1.84 3.65 -16.19
C ARG A 149 -0.37 3.30 -15.98
N HIS A 150 0.54 3.96 -16.69
CA HIS A 150 1.98 3.70 -16.55
C HIS A 150 2.52 4.24 -15.22
N HIS A 151 2.03 5.39 -14.74
CA HIS A 151 2.41 5.93 -13.43
C HIS A 151 2.00 4.99 -12.29
N LEU A 152 0.79 4.45 -12.30
CA LEU A 152 0.36 3.46 -11.30
C LEU A 152 1.33 2.27 -11.21
N LEU A 153 1.85 1.81 -12.35
CA LEU A 153 2.80 0.70 -12.39
C LEU A 153 4.19 1.14 -11.88
N GLU A 154 4.63 2.35 -12.24
CA GLU A 154 5.88 2.96 -11.78
C GLU A 154 5.89 3.07 -10.26
N GLU A 155 4.88 3.72 -9.67
CA GLU A 155 4.75 3.87 -8.22
C GLU A 155 4.67 2.51 -7.49
N ALA A 156 4.00 1.52 -8.10
CA ALA A 156 3.96 0.18 -7.52
C ALA A 156 5.36 -0.47 -7.47
N TYR A 157 6.21 -0.22 -8.45
CA TYR A 157 7.60 -0.70 -8.44
C TYR A 157 8.48 0.09 -7.48
N GLU A 158 8.29 1.40 -7.34
CA GLU A 158 9.02 2.21 -6.37
C GLU A 158 8.71 1.80 -4.94
N VAL A 159 7.43 1.55 -4.62
CA VAL A 159 7.03 0.91 -3.35
C VAL A 159 7.72 -0.45 -3.17
N TYR A 160 7.70 -1.29 -4.21
CA TYR A 160 8.32 -2.61 -4.14
C TYR A 160 9.82 -2.52 -3.84
N ASP A 161 10.55 -1.63 -4.49
CA ASP A 161 11.97 -1.41 -4.26
C ASP A 161 12.25 -0.83 -2.86
N ALA A 162 11.43 0.14 -2.41
CA ALA A 162 11.56 0.74 -1.08
C ALA A 162 11.32 -0.26 0.07
N LEU A 163 10.47 -1.28 -0.13
CA LEU A 163 10.22 -2.36 0.83
C LEU A 163 11.49 -3.13 1.21
N ALA A 164 12.48 -3.23 0.32
CA ALA A 164 13.75 -3.90 0.60
C ALA A 164 14.53 -3.26 1.74
N ALA A 165 14.35 -1.94 1.97
CA ALA A 165 14.97 -1.21 3.08
C ALA A 165 14.14 -1.24 4.38
N GLY A 166 12.98 -1.90 4.38
CA GLY A 166 12.06 -1.97 5.52
C GLY A 166 11.28 -0.67 5.75
N ALA A 167 10.79 -0.47 6.97
CA ALA A 167 9.95 0.68 7.33
C ALA A 167 10.77 1.98 7.45
N THR A 168 10.94 2.68 6.36
CA THR A 168 11.70 3.93 6.24
C THR A 168 10.80 5.12 5.88
N PRO A 169 11.27 6.37 6.07
CA PRO A 169 10.56 7.55 5.53
C PRO A 169 10.42 7.52 3.99
N ALA A 170 11.38 6.94 3.26
CA ALA A 170 11.29 6.76 1.81
C ALA A 170 10.09 5.88 1.45
N LEU A 171 9.96 4.69 2.07
CA LEU A 171 8.78 3.83 1.86
C LEU A 171 7.46 4.57 2.15
N ALA A 172 7.43 5.48 3.13
CA ALA A 172 6.23 6.28 3.39
C ALA A 172 5.92 7.27 2.26
N GLY A 173 6.95 7.79 1.57
CA GLY A 173 6.82 8.61 0.37
C GLY A 173 6.18 7.79 -0.76
N GLU A 174 6.82 6.68 -1.15
CA GLU A 174 6.35 5.84 -2.26
C GLU A 174 4.92 5.29 -2.04
N LEU A 175 4.59 4.93 -0.79
CA LEU A 175 3.21 4.56 -0.44
C LEU A 175 2.23 5.74 -0.60
N GLY A 176 2.70 6.97 -0.40
CA GLY A 176 1.93 8.19 -0.64
C GLY A 176 1.67 8.40 -2.13
N ASP A 177 2.68 8.20 -2.98
CA ASP A 177 2.59 8.35 -4.43
C ASP A 177 1.67 7.27 -5.03
N LEU A 178 1.78 6.03 -4.58
CA LEU A 178 0.82 4.98 -4.94
C LEU A 178 -0.61 5.30 -4.47
N TRP A 179 -0.78 5.89 -3.28
CA TRP A 179 -2.08 6.34 -2.79
C TRP A 179 -2.65 7.45 -3.65
N LEU A 180 -1.83 8.39 -4.13
CA LEU A 180 -2.24 9.42 -5.08
C LEU A 180 -2.83 8.82 -6.35
N GLN A 181 -2.21 7.79 -6.93
CA GLN A 181 -2.74 7.11 -8.12
C GLN A 181 -4.15 6.53 -7.86
N ILE A 182 -4.37 5.91 -6.70
CA ILE A 182 -5.68 5.36 -6.33
C ILE A 182 -6.73 6.48 -6.24
N VAL A 183 -6.39 7.59 -5.58
CA VAL A 183 -7.30 8.73 -5.40
C VAL A 183 -7.61 9.41 -6.74
N LEU A 184 -6.61 9.60 -7.62
CA LEU A 184 -6.81 10.18 -8.96
C LEU A 184 -7.72 9.31 -9.81
N HIS A 185 -7.53 8.00 -9.82
CA HIS A 185 -8.41 7.08 -10.56
C HIS A 185 -9.84 7.11 -10.00
N ALA A 186 -10.01 7.18 -8.68
CA ALA A 186 -11.34 7.31 -8.08
C ALA A 186 -12.00 8.66 -8.41
N GLN A 187 -11.21 9.75 -8.47
CA GLN A 187 -11.68 11.06 -8.87
C GLN A 187 -12.15 11.09 -10.34
N LEU A 188 -11.36 10.49 -11.25
CA LEU A 188 -11.74 10.34 -12.66
C LEU A 188 -13.09 9.61 -12.82
N ALA A 189 -13.23 8.48 -12.13
CA ALA A 189 -14.47 7.69 -12.16
C ALA A 189 -15.68 8.44 -11.58
N ALA A 190 -15.45 9.25 -10.54
CA ALA A 190 -16.50 10.09 -9.95
C ALA A 190 -16.95 11.20 -10.93
N GLU A 191 -16.04 11.80 -11.70
CA GLU A 191 -16.36 12.76 -12.75
C GLU A 191 -17.17 12.13 -13.88
N GLU A 192 -16.94 10.86 -14.19
CA GLU A 192 -17.73 10.06 -15.14
C GLU A 192 -19.05 9.55 -14.54
N GLY A 193 -19.27 9.69 -13.23
CA GLY A 193 -20.47 9.22 -12.53
C GLY A 193 -20.57 7.69 -12.41
N VAL A 194 -19.44 6.98 -12.43
CA VAL A 194 -19.39 5.51 -12.39
C VAL A 194 -19.21 5.00 -10.96
N PHE A 195 -18.19 5.46 -10.25
CA PHE A 195 -17.92 5.16 -8.84
C PHE A 195 -17.03 6.26 -8.24
N ASP A 196 -16.93 6.31 -6.92
CA ASP A 196 -16.06 7.24 -6.21
C ASP A 196 -15.11 6.52 -5.23
N LEU A 197 -14.34 7.29 -4.45
CA LEU A 197 -13.39 6.76 -3.47
C LEU A 197 -14.11 5.99 -2.34
N ALA A 198 -15.35 6.36 -1.99
CA ALA A 198 -16.11 5.63 -0.98
C ALA A 198 -16.48 4.23 -1.47
N ASP A 199 -16.79 4.08 -2.75
CA ASP A 199 -17.04 2.77 -3.38
C ASP A 199 -15.77 1.90 -3.36
N VAL A 200 -14.61 2.49 -3.68
CA VAL A 200 -13.30 1.79 -3.60
C VAL A 200 -13.04 1.31 -2.18
N GLN A 201 -13.24 2.17 -1.18
CA GLN A 201 -13.08 1.83 0.23
C GLN A 201 -14.07 0.76 0.68
N ALA A 202 -15.35 0.90 0.31
CA ALA A 202 -16.40 -0.06 0.65
C ALA A 202 -16.12 -1.45 0.05
N ALA A 203 -15.67 -1.49 -1.20
CA ALA A 203 -15.35 -2.74 -1.89
C ALA A 203 -14.24 -3.52 -1.17
N ILE A 204 -13.13 -2.85 -0.81
CA ILE A 204 -12.03 -3.54 -0.12
C ILE A 204 -12.39 -3.86 1.34
N ALA A 205 -13.01 -2.93 2.07
CA ALA A 205 -13.39 -3.16 3.47
C ALA A 205 -14.35 -4.35 3.60
N THR A 206 -15.40 -4.39 2.79
CA THR A 206 -16.38 -5.49 2.77
C THR A 206 -15.69 -6.83 2.45
N LYS A 207 -14.79 -6.83 1.48
CA LYS A 207 -14.01 -8.02 1.11
C LYS A 207 -13.15 -8.51 2.27
N ILE A 208 -12.42 -7.62 2.94
CA ILE A 208 -11.53 -7.97 4.06
C ILE A 208 -12.33 -8.49 5.25
N VAL A 209 -13.41 -7.80 5.66
CA VAL A 209 -14.26 -8.24 6.76
C VAL A 209 -14.84 -9.65 6.49
N ARG A 210 -15.37 -9.86 5.30
CA ARG A 210 -15.96 -11.15 4.89
C ARG A 210 -14.93 -12.29 4.87
N ARG A 211 -13.70 -12.01 4.45
CA ARG A 211 -12.62 -13.01 4.36
C ARG A 211 -11.90 -13.28 5.69
N HIS A 212 -12.21 -12.52 6.74
CA HIS A 212 -11.64 -12.71 8.09
C HIS A 212 -12.73 -12.96 9.15
N PRO A 213 -13.58 -13.97 8.98
CA PRO A 213 -14.64 -14.25 9.95
C PRO A 213 -14.11 -14.75 11.30
N HIS A 214 -12.84 -15.11 11.38
CA HIS A 214 -12.13 -15.42 12.63
C HIS A 214 -11.70 -14.15 13.41
N VAL A 215 -11.80 -12.96 12.80
CA VAL A 215 -11.52 -11.65 13.42
C VAL A 215 -12.80 -10.85 13.63
N PHE A 216 -13.68 -10.86 12.64
CA PHE A 216 -14.90 -10.03 12.59
C PHE A 216 -16.20 -10.82 12.80
N GLY A 217 -16.13 -12.14 13.00
CA GLY A 217 -17.27 -13.04 13.20
C GLY A 217 -16.96 -14.10 14.26
N GLU A 218 -17.63 -15.25 14.18
CA GLU A 218 -17.57 -16.33 15.17
C GLU A 218 -16.68 -17.51 14.76
N ALA A 219 -16.05 -17.47 13.58
CA ALA A 219 -15.20 -18.57 13.12
C ALA A 219 -13.88 -18.60 13.91
N GLU A 220 -13.35 -19.80 14.13
CA GLU A 220 -12.04 -19.99 14.76
C GLU A 220 -10.97 -20.29 13.70
N ALA A 221 -9.81 -19.65 13.82
CA ALA A 221 -8.56 -20.03 13.13
C ALA A 221 -7.40 -19.81 14.10
N ARG A 222 -6.64 -20.86 14.35
CA ARG A 222 -5.55 -20.86 15.36
C ARG A 222 -4.16 -20.79 14.74
N THR A 223 -4.05 -21.08 13.45
CA THR A 223 -2.79 -21.07 12.71
C THR A 223 -2.95 -20.34 11.37
N ALA A 224 -1.85 -19.86 10.81
CA ALA A 224 -1.84 -19.26 9.47
C ALA A 224 -2.37 -20.24 8.40
N GLY A 225 -2.10 -21.55 8.56
CA GLY A 225 -2.64 -22.59 7.69
C GLY A 225 -4.17 -22.72 7.77
N ASP A 226 -4.78 -22.50 8.95
CA ASP A 226 -6.24 -22.48 9.08
C ASP A 226 -6.82 -21.30 8.33
N VAL A 227 -6.19 -20.12 8.45
CA VAL A 227 -6.59 -18.91 7.74
C VAL A 227 -6.52 -19.12 6.23
N SER A 228 -5.43 -19.67 5.70
CA SER A 228 -5.27 -19.94 4.26
C SER A 228 -6.35 -20.88 3.74
N ARG A 229 -6.62 -21.98 4.43
CA ARG A 229 -7.71 -22.92 4.05
C ARG A 229 -9.09 -22.25 4.08
N GLN A 230 -9.35 -21.42 5.07
CA GLN A 230 -10.60 -20.66 5.18
C GLN A 230 -10.74 -19.66 4.04
N TRP A 231 -9.69 -18.96 3.70
CA TRP A 231 -9.66 -18.03 2.57
C TRP A 231 -9.98 -18.70 1.23
N GLU A 232 -9.37 -19.84 0.96
CA GLU A 232 -9.65 -20.57 -0.29
C GLU A 232 -11.11 -21.05 -0.37
N ARG A 233 -11.70 -21.51 0.74
CA ARG A 233 -13.12 -21.85 0.79
C ARG A 233 -14.01 -20.65 0.50
N ILE A 234 -13.71 -19.50 1.12
CA ILE A 234 -14.50 -18.28 0.92
C ILE A 234 -14.38 -17.81 -0.54
N LYS A 235 -13.17 -17.78 -1.10
CA LYS A 235 -12.94 -17.43 -2.51
C LYS A 235 -13.68 -18.38 -3.46
N ALA A 236 -13.76 -19.67 -3.15
CA ALA A 236 -14.50 -20.63 -3.95
C ALA A 236 -16.03 -20.34 -3.93
N VAL A 237 -16.57 -19.99 -2.76
CA VAL A 237 -17.99 -19.59 -2.63
C VAL A 237 -18.26 -18.27 -3.35
N GLU A 238 -17.38 -17.28 -3.24
CA GLU A 238 -17.47 -16.00 -3.95
C GLU A 238 -17.51 -16.23 -5.47
N ARG A 239 -16.59 -17.02 -6.00
CA ARG A 239 -16.56 -17.37 -7.43
C ARG A 239 -17.85 -18.07 -7.88
N ALA A 240 -18.36 -19.00 -7.09
CA ALA A 240 -19.62 -19.68 -7.40
C ALA A 240 -20.82 -18.71 -7.41
N ALA A 241 -20.85 -17.74 -6.50
CA ALA A 241 -21.88 -16.71 -6.42
C ALA A 241 -21.81 -15.72 -7.60
N GLU A 242 -20.61 -15.28 -8.00
CA GLU A 242 -20.40 -14.42 -9.18
C GLU A 242 -20.89 -15.08 -10.47
N VAL A 243 -20.58 -16.36 -10.64
CA VAL A 243 -21.09 -17.16 -11.78
C VAL A 243 -22.61 -17.27 -11.76
N ALA A 244 -23.21 -17.47 -10.57
CA ALA A 244 -24.66 -17.60 -10.44
C ALA A 244 -25.41 -16.26 -10.64
N ALA A 245 -24.77 -15.13 -10.30
CA ALA A 245 -25.35 -13.79 -10.45
C ALA A 245 -25.29 -13.25 -11.90
N GLY A 246 -24.53 -13.89 -12.80
CA GLY A 246 -24.34 -13.42 -14.17
C GLY A 246 -23.51 -12.14 -14.27
N ASP A 247 -22.86 -11.73 -13.18
CA ASP A 247 -22.02 -10.52 -13.07
C ASP A 247 -20.61 -10.72 -13.68
N THR A 248 -20.55 -11.41 -14.81
CA THR A 248 -19.37 -11.39 -15.67
C THR A 248 -19.51 -10.18 -16.60
N PRO A 249 -18.50 -9.31 -16.74
CA PRO A 249 -18.51 -8.28 -17.77
C PRO A 249 -18.80 -8.97 -19.11
N ALA A 250 -19.83 -8.52 -19.80
CA ALA A 250 -20.29 -9.07 -21.06
C ALA A 250 -19.21 -8.92 -22.15
N ALA A 251 -18.31 -9.91 -22.23
CA ALA A 251 -17.66 -10.27 -23.47
C ALA A 251 -18.42 -11.48 -24.02
N ALA A 252 -19.13 -11.27 -25.11
CA ALA A 252 -20.02 -12.20 -25.74
C ALA A 252 -19.37 -13.58 -26.00
N GLY A 253 -20.08 -14.65 -25.63
CA GLY A 253 -19.83 -16.02 -26.04
C GLY A 253 -19.39 -16.92 -24.93
N ASP A 254 -20.06 -18.06 -24.76
CA ASP A 254 -19.78 -19.24 -23.92
C ASP A 254 -18.47 -19.16 -23.12
N THR A 255 -18.47 -18.48 -21.97
CA THR A 255 -17.29 -18.44 -21.10
C THR A 255 -17.37 -19.66 -20.18
N PRO A 256 -16.45 -20.63 -20.30
CA PRO A 256 -16.38 -21.76 -19.38
C PRO A 256 -16.18 -21.25 -17.93
N ALA A 257 -16.67 -22.01 -16.95
CA ALA A 257 -16.47 -21.70 -15.53
C ALA A 257 -15.01 -21.30 -15.27
N LYS A 258 -14.81 -20.13 -14.63
CA LYS A 258 -13.46 -19.60 -14.36
C LYS A 258 -12.58 -20.68 -13.74
N GLY A 259 -11.47 -20.99 -14.39
CA GLY A 259 -10.49 -21.95 -13.92
C GLY A 259 -9.72 -21.44 -12.69
N ALA A 260 -8.97 -22.31 -12.05
CA ALA A 260 -8.17 -21.97 -10.87
C ALA A 260 -7.12 -20.89 -11.14
N LEU A 261 -6.64 -20.81 -12.36
CA LEU A 261 -5.60 -19.86 -12.80
C LEU A 261 -6.18 -18.55 -13.33
N ASP A 262 -7.51 -18.47 -13.52
CA ASP A 262 -8.13 -17.22 -13.97
C ASP A 262 -7.98 -16.09 -12.96
N GLY A 263 -7.89 -14.86 -13.46
CA GLY A 263 -7.68 -13.67 -12.64
C GLY A 263 -6.24 -13.41 -12.23
N ILE A 264 -5.26 -14.18 -12.74
CA ILE A 264 -3.86 -13.79 -12.75
C ILE A 264 -3.71 -12.73 -13.85
N SER A 265 -3.25 -11.54 -13.48
CA SER A 265 -3.13 -10.44 -14.45
C SER A 265 -2.10 -10.77 -15.53
N PRO A 266 -2.44 -10.66 -16.82
CA PRO A 266 -1.46 -10.82 -17.90
C PRO A 266 -0.37 -9.72 -17.90
N SER A 267 -0.60 -8.63 -17.17
CA SER A 267 0.38 -7.55 -16.99
C SER A 267 1.33 -7.78 -15.83
N MET A 268 1.16 -8.86 -15.06
CA MET A 268 2.08 -9.23 -13.98
C MET A 268 3.45 -9.62 -14.57
N PRO A 269 4.58 -9.27 -13.90
CA PRO A 269 5.90 -9.75 -14.29
C PRO A 269 5.90 -11.28 -14.46
N ALA A 270 6.56 -11.78 -15.50
CA ALA A 270 6.42 -13.17 -15.92
C ALA A 270 6.83 -14.18 -14.83
N LEU A 271 7.91 -13.90 -14.08
CA LEU A 271 8.35 -14.77 -12.99
C LEU A 271 7.33 -14.78 -11.83
N ALA A 272 6.81 -13.63 -11.45
CA ALA A 272 5.79 -13.51 -10.43
C ALA A 272 4.48 -14.21 -10.85
N ALA A 273 4.06 -14.05 -12.12
CA ALA A 273 2.90 -14.72 -12.67
C ALA A 273 3.07 -16.25 -12.66
N SER A 274 4.25 -16.74 -13.07
CA SER A 274 4.57 -18.17 -13.06
C SER A 274 4.54 -18.74 -11.62
N GLN A 275 5.10 -18.01 -10.65
CA GLN A 275 5.08 -18.41 -9.25
C GLN A 275 3.65 -18.47 -8.70
N GLU A 276 2.83 -17.46 -8.96
CA GLU A 276 1.41 -17.43 -8.55
C GLU A 276 0.61 -18.58 -9.19
N MET A 277 0.84 -18.88 -10.48
CA MET A 277 0.19 -20.02 -11.16
C MET A 277 0.52 -21.34 -10.45
N GLN A 278 1.79 -21.54 -10.14
CA GLN A 278 2.27 -22.77 -9.50
C GLN A 278 1.80 -22.88 -8.05
N GLU A 279 1.72 -21.78 -7.31
CA GLU A 279 1.15 -21.77 -5.96
C GLU A 279 -0.32 -22.15 -5.96
N ARG A 280 -1.10 -21.61 -6.91
CA ARG A 280 -2.51 -21.99 -7.05
C ARG A 280 -2.69 -23.46 -7.43
N ALA A 281 -1.88 -23.98 -8.35
CA ALA A 281 -1.88 -25.37 -8.72
C ALA A 281 -1.55 -26.28 -7.53
N ALA A 282 -0.53 -25.92 -6.76
CA ALA A 282 -0.11 -26.64 -5.57
C ALA A 282 -1.20 -26.69 -4.49
N ASN A 283 -1.93 -25.58 -4.29
CA ASN A 283 -3.07 -25.53 -3.36
C ASN A 283 -4.24 -26.46 -3.76
N LEU A 284 -4.29 -26.86 -5.02
CA LEU A 284 -5.27 -27.85 -5.52
C LEU A 284 -4.72 -29.30 -5.50
N GLY A 285 -3.48 -29.48 -5.01
CA GLY A 285 -2.83 -30.78 -4.95
C GLY A 285 -1.98 -31.13 -6.17
N TYR A 286 -1.86 -30.23 -7.17
CA TYR A 286 -0.95 -30.41 -8.29
C TYR A 286 0.41 -29.80 -7.96
N ASP A 287 1.23 -30.56 -7.24
CA ASP A 287 2.55 -30.15 -6.81
C ASP A 287 3.53 -31.32 -6.79
N TRP A 288 4.80 -31.03 -7.00
CA TRP A 288 5.89 -32.00 -6.86
C TRP A 288 5.99 -32.47 -5.40
N PRO A 289 6.14 -33.81 -5.16
CA PRO A 289 6.24 -34.35 -3.80
C PRO A 289 7.48 -33.83 -3.05
N SER A 290 8.59 -33.60 -3.76
CA SER A 290 9.87 -33.19 -3.17
C SER A 290 10.62 -32.20 -4.04
N LEU A 291 11.61 -31.51 -3.46
CA LEU A 291 12.53 -30.64 -4.17
C LEU A 291 13.41 -31.41 -5.15
N GLU A 292 13.80 -32.63 -4.78
CA GLU A 292 14.69 -33.49 -5.60
C GLU A 292 14.07 -33.75 -6.97
N GLY A 293 12.77 -34.08 -7.03
CA GLY A 293 12.09 -34.29 -8.31
C GLY A 293 12.05 -33.04 -9.20
N VAL A 294 11.94 -31.84 -8.59
CA VAL A 294 12.03 -30.60 -9.36
C VAL A 294 13.46 -30.35 -9.89
N LEU A 295 14.48 -30.67 -9.09
CA LEU A 295 15.88 -30.53 -9.51
C LEU A 295 16.25 -31.53 -10.63
N GLU A 296 15.71 -32.74 -10.60
CA GLU A 296 15.87 -33.72 -11.70
C GLU A 296 15.26 -33.19 -13.00
N LYS A 297 14.09 -32.51 -12.93
CA LYS A 297 13.43 -31.93 -14.11
C LYS A 297 14.26 -30.79 -14.75
N ILE A 298 15.07 -30.03 -13.98
CA ILE A 298 16.02 -29.07 -14.56
C ILE A 298 16.97 -29.77 -15.54
N GLY A 299 17.46 -30.95 -15.18
CA GLY A 299 18.36 -31.74 -16.04
C GLY A 299 17.69 -32.18 -17.34
N GLU A 300 16.43 -32.57 -17.27
CA GLU A 300 15.61 -32.93 -18.41
C GLU A 300 15.38 -31.73 -19.34
N GLU A 301 14.90 -30.58 -18.83
CA GLU A 301 14.69 -29.36 -19.63
C GLU A 301 15.97 -28.84 -20.29
N LEU A 302 17.12 -28.95 -19.60
CA LEU A 302 18.42 -28.60 -20.17
C LEU A 302 18.80 -29.51 -21.35
N GLU A 303 18.48 -30.79 -21.29
CA GLU A 303 18.77 -31.71 -22.39
C GLU A 303 17.80 -31.51 -23.56
N GLU A 304 16.53 -31.23 -23.30
CA GLU A 304 15.53 -30.85 -24.30
C GLU A 304 15.93 -29.57 -25.02
N LEU A 305 16.34 -28.53 -24.28
CA LEU A 305 16.87 -27.29 -24.85
C LEU A 305 18.12 -27.51 -25.72
N ARG A 306 19.00 -28.45 -25.33
CA ARG A 306 20.21 -28.79 -26.11
C ARG A 306 19.88 -29.53 -27.37
N SER A 307 18.86 -30.38 -27.39
CA SER A 307 18.44 -31.20 -28.53
C SER A 307 17.49 -30.46 -29.45
N ALA A 308 16.92 -29.33 -29.04
CA ALA A 308 16.03 -28.52 -29.85
C ALA A 308 16.68 -28.05 -31.15
N SER A 309 16.00 -28.35 -32.28
CA SER A 309 16.55 -28.16 -33.62
C SER A 309 16.14 -26.81 -34.21
N THR A 310 14.97 -26.29 -33.85
CA THR A 310 14.42 -25.03 -34.37
C THR A 310 14.53 -23.90 -33.35
N ALA A 311 14.31 -22.66 -33.80
CA ALA A 311 14.29 -21.51 -32.91
C ALA A 311 13.05 -21.54 -31.99
N ASP A 312 11.93 -22.04 -32.51
CA ASP A 312 10.68 -22.11 -31.75
C ASP A 312 10.79 -23.17 -30.66
N GLU A 313 11.27 -24.37 -30.95
CA GLU A 313 11.57 -25.41 -29.97
C GLU A 313 12.50 -24.90 -28.87
N ARG A 314 13.59 -24.21 -29.24
CA ARG A 314 14.52 -23.61 -28.25
C ARG A 314 13.87 -22.57 -27.35
N SER A 315 12.92 -21.80 -27.87
CA SER A 315 12.17 -20.81 -27.09
C SER A 315 11.20 -21.49 -26.12
N GLU A 316 10.56 -22.58 -26.54
CA GLU A 316 9.66 -23.39 -25.73
C GLU A 316 10.42 -24.03 -24.57
N GLU A 317 11.47 -24.78 -24.82
CA GLU A 317 12.28 -25.46 -23.82
C GLU A 317 12.95 -24.48 -22.83
N PHE A 318 13.36 -23.31 -23.32
CA PHE A 318 13.87 -22.27 -22.44
C PHE A 318 12.79 -21.70 -21.52
N GLY A 319 11.57 -21.58 -22.00
CA GLY A 319 10.41 -21.20 -21.19
C GLY A 319 10.12 -22.22 -20.09
N ASP A 320 10.15 -23.51 -20.44
CA ASP A 320 9.90 -24.61 -19.49
C ASP A 320 11.00 -24.69 -18.43
N LEU A 321 12.26 -24.52 -18.82
CA LEU A 321 13.37 -24.39 -17.87
C LEU A 321 13.17 -23.24 -16.87
N LEU A 322 12.71 -22.07 -17.33
CA LEU A 322 12.38 -20.95 -16.43
C LEU A 322 11.25 -21.32 -15.47
N MET A 323 10.19 -21.98 -15.93
CA MET A 323 9.09 -22.44 -15.09
C MET A 323 9.55 -23.42 -14.01
N VAL A 324 10.47 -24.36 -14.35
CA VAL A 324 11.05 -25.30 -13.38
C VAL A 324 11.91 -24.56 -12.34
N LEU A 325 12.69 -23.55 -12.76
CA LEU A 325 13.46 -22.71 -11.83
C LEU A 325 12.56 -21.93 -10.88
N VAL A 326 11.42 -21.41 -11.35
CA VAL A 326 10.41 -20.79 -10.49
C VAL A 326 9.85 -21.79 -9.48
N ASN A 327 9.64 -23.06 -9.86
CA ASN A 327 9.17 -24.10 -8.94
C ASN A 327 10.20 -24.39 -7.84
N VAL A 328 11.51 -24.47 -8.19
CA VAL A 328 12.58 -24.59 -7.19
C VAL A 328 12.52 -23.43 -6.18
N ALA A 329 12.43 -22.20 -6.67
CA ALA A 329 12.37 -21.04 -5.80
C ALA A 329 11.16 -21.09 -4.87
N ARG A 330 9.98 -21.43 -5.38
CA ARG A 330 8.75 -21.61 -4.61
C ARG A 330 8.92 -22.67 -3.51
N LYS A 331 9.51 -23.83 -3.82
CA LYS A 331 9.79 -24.91 -2.85
C LYS A 331 10.76 -24.47 -1.75
N LEU A 332 11.66 -23.55 -2.07
CA LEU A 332 12.63 -22.97 -1.13
C LEU A 332 12.10 -21.74 -0.38
N GLY A 333 10.88 -21.30 -0.67
CA GLY A 333 10.31 -20.09 -0.08
C GLY A 333 10.98 -18.81 -0.58
N ILE A 334 11.52 -18.83 -1.81
CA ILE A 334 12.16 -17.68 -2.46
C ILE A 334 11.14 -17.02 -3.39
N GLU A 335 11.00 -15.72 -3.28
CA GLU A 335 10.24 -14.93 -4.24
C GLU A 335 11.12 -14.66 -5.48
N THR A 336 10.70 -15.16 -6.65
CA THR A 336 11.54 -15.23 -7.85
C THR A 336 11.82 -13.88 -8.48
N GLU A 337 10.82 -13.00 -8.53
CA GLU A 337 10.97 -11.67 -9.11
C GLU A 337 11.97 -10.83 -8.29
N ALA A 338 11.82 -10.83 -6.95
CA ALA A 338 12.75 -10.16 -6.04
C ALA A 338 14.18 -10.72 -6.16
N ALA A 339 14.31 -12.03 -6.23
CA ALA A 339 15.62 -12.68 -6.35
C ALA A 339 16.35 -12.27 -7.63
N LEU A 340 15.63 -12.22 -8.78
CA LEU A 340 16.22 -11.80 -10.04
C LEU A 340 16.53 -10.30 -10.06
N ARG A 341 15.66 -9.44 -9.51
CA ARG A 341 15.92 -8.00 -9.34
C ARG A 341 17.18 -7.77 -8.51
N ALA A 342 17.31 -8.44 -7.36
CA ALA A 342 18.49 -8.34 -6.51
C ALA A 342 19.78 -8.79 -7.26
N ALA A 343 19.67 -9.83 -8.11
CA ALA A 343 20.78 -10.27 -8.94
C ALA A 343 21.14 -9.24 -10.02
N ASN A 344 20.15 -8.61 -10.65
CA ASN A 344 20.34 -7.52 -11.61
C ASN A 344 21.01 -6.30 -10.97
N ASP A 345 20.60 -5.91 -9.78
CA ASP A 345 21.20 -4.79 -9.05
C ASP A 345 22.64 -5.10 -8.63
N LYS A 346 22.89 -6.32 -8.18
CA LYS A 346 24.25 -6.79 -7.90
C LYS A 346 25.12 -6.75 -9.17
N PHE A 347 24.59 -7.19 -10.30
CA PHE A 347 25.28 -7.11 -11.60
C PHE A 347 25.58 -5.65 -11.96
N ARG A 348 24.59 -4.76 -11.87
CA ARG A 348 24.72 -3.32 -12.19
C ARG A 348 25.81 -2.66 -11.34
N ARG A 349 25.79 -2.89 -10.03
CA ARG A 349 26.82 -2.33 -9.12
C ARG A 349 28.22 -2.83 -9.45
N ARG A 350 28.38 -4.13 -9.74
CA ARG A 350 29.67 -4.70 -10.11
C ARG A 350 30.14 -4.19 -11.46
N PHE A 351 29.25 -4.09 -12.42
CA PHE A 351 29.58 -3.58 -13.75
C PHE A 351 30.01 -2.12 -13.71
N ALA A 352 29.36 -1.28 -12.93
CA ALA A 352 29.80 0.09 -12.68
C ALA A 352 31.22 0.17 -12.07
N SER A 353 31.60 -0.81 -11.22
CA SER A 353 32.99 -0.91 -10.74
C SER A 353 33.95 -1.32 -11.87
N VAL A 354 33.56 -2.24 -12.74
CA VAL A 354 34.36 -2.62 -13.93
C VAL A 354 34.58 -1.41 -14.84
N GLU A 355 33.55 -0.62 -15.13
CA GLU A 355 33.64 0.61 -15.93
C GLU A 355 34.61 1.63 -15.29
N ARG A 356 34.47 1.85 -14.00
CA ARG A 356 35.39 2.75 -13.26
C ARG A 356 36.84 2.28 -13.33
N GLN A 357 37.11 1.01 -13.08
CA GLN A 357 38.44 0.43 -13.11
C GLN A 357 39.06 0.51 -14.53
N ALA A 358 38.28 0.31 -15.61
CA ALA A 358 38.73 0.48 -16.97
C ALA A 358 39.06 1.96 -17.27
N ALA A 359 38.20 2.88 -16.86
CA ALA A 359 38.43 4.32 -17.03
C ALA A 359 39.69 4.81 -16.28
N GLU A 360 39.93 4.32 -15.05
CA GLU A 360 41.17 4.61 -14.30
C GLU A 360 42.46 4.13 -15.03
N ARG A 361 42.35 3.08 -15.82
CA ARG A 361 43.46 2.57 -16.68
C ARG A 361 43.55 3.26 -18.03
N GLY A 362 42.59 4.14 -18.34
CA GLY A 362 42.52 4.81 -19.65
C GLY A 362 42.19 3.88 -20.81
N VAL A 363 41.52 2.75 -20.56
CA VAL A 363 41.19 1.72 -21.56
C VAL A 363 39.68 1.64 -21.74
N ALA A 364 39.22 1.60 -22.98
CA ALA A 364 37.80 1.38 -23.24
C ALA A 364 37.45 -0.12 -23.07
N LEU A 365 36.32 -0.44 -22.44
CA LEU A 365 35.92 -1.84 -22.20
C LEU A 365 35.86 -2.68 -23.47
N ARG A 366 35.45 -2.11 -24.61
CA ARG A 366 35.37 -2.77 -25.89
C ARG A 366 36.74 -3.19 -26.46
N ASP A 367 37.84 -2.62 -25.97
CA ASP A 367 39.20 -2.88 -26.42
C ASP A 367 39.88 -3.95 -25.54
N LEU A 368 39.18 -4.44 -24.52
CA LEU A 368 39.63 -5.50 -23.61
C LEU A 368 39.18 -6.87 -24.13
N ASP A 369 40.00 -7.87 -24.00
CA ASP A 369 39.61 -9.27 -24.22
C ASP A 369 38.83 -9.79 -23.01
N PHE A 370 38.24 -10.99 -23.16
CA PHE A 370 37.42 -11.60 -22.11
C PHE A 370 38.21 -11.82 -20.83
N THR A 371 39.47 -12.19 -20.91
CA THR A 371 40.35 -12.46 -19.74
C THR A 371 40.54 -11.18 -18.91
N ALA A 372 40.86 -10.07 -19.61
CA ALA A 372 41.03 -8.78 -18.95
C ALA A 372 39.73 -8.25 -18.34
N LEU A 373 38.59 -8.48 -19.00
CA LEU A 373 37.25 -8.15 -18.46
C LEU A 373 36.91 -8.99 -17.22
N ASP A 374 37.24 -10.29 -17.23
CA ASP A 374 37.00 -11.19 -16.10
C ASP A 374 37.87 -10.83 -14.88
N GLU A 375 39.11 -10.40 -15.09
CA GLU A 375 39.97 -9.87 -14.01
C GLU A 375 39.39 -8.59 -13.39
N LEU A 376 38.78 -7.69 -14.16
CA LEU A 376 38.08 -6.51 -13.63
C LEU A 376 36.85 -6.91 -12.84
N TRP A 377 36.13 -7.89 -13.36
CA TRP A 377 34.93 -8.43 -12.71
C TRP A 377 35.25 -9.11 -11.36
N ASP A 378 36.34 -9.89 -11.29
CA ASP A 378 36.76 -10.52 -10.04
C ASP A 378 37.14 -9.48 -8.98
N ARG A 379 37.86 -8.42 -9.34
CA ARG A 379 38.12 -7.29 -8.43
C ARG A 379 36.84 -6.60 -7.97
N ALA A 380 35.88 -6.39 -8.89
CA ALA A 380 34.58 -5.81 -8.52
C ALA A 380 33.80 -6.71 -7.56
N LYS A 381 33.96 -8.04 -7.60
CA LYS A 381 33.42 -8.96 -6.59
C LYS A 381 34.10 -8.81 -5.23
N GLU A 382 35.41 -8.58 -5.22
CA GLU A 382 36.19 -8.39 -3.98
C GLU A 382 35.84 -7.07 -3.30
N GLU A 383 35.77 -5.96 -4.07
CA GLU A 383 35.33 -4.65 -3.58
C GLU A 383 33.93 -4.69 -2.95
N ALA A 384 33.02 -5.51 -3.47
CA ALA A 384 31.66 -5.64 -2.96
C ALA A 384 31.53 -6.52 -1.69
N ARG A 385 32.62 -7.16 -1.24
CA ARG A 385 32.66 -8.02 -0.04
C ARG A 385 33.27 -7.34 1.18
N GLY A 386 34.02 -6.25 1.00
CA GLY A 386 34.64 -5.43 2.05
C GLY A 386 33.77 -4.24 2.41
#